data_c21c81de77edb5b3eb05aee0e0789c3f
#
_entry.id   c21c81de77edb5b3eb05aee0e0789c3f
#
_cell.length_a   1.000
_cell.length_b   1.000
_cell.length_c   1.000
_cell.angle_alpha   90.00
_cell.angle_beta   90.00
_cell.angle_gamma   90.00
#
_symmetry.space_group_name_H-M   'P 1'
#
loop_
_entity.id
_entity.type
_entity.pdbx_description
1 polymer ?
#
loop_
_entity_poly.entity_id
_entity_poly.type
_entity_poly.pdbx_seq_one_letter_code
_entity_poly.pdbx_strand_id
1 'polypeptide(L)'
;MAARMNLPDVIAALSHSDIATTAVIPESWMQGRTSYGGFSSALALVVAQRLAPDLPPLRSATINFVGPLAGEVAITARFLRRGRNASWVAAEITGEGGVGLTATFVFMGPVESTLHLSDAPPPAGWVPPGDAVPFPTDRPSPGFTQYFERRFATPRTGDKRAELNWWVRPRDAAGLDPMVEMLLVADALPPGVMPLMGGWSPVSSMTWLINLLTPAPISRDGWWLLRAAASYAENGCSSQDMAIWNADGEPIAAGMQSIAVFG
;
A
#
# COMPACT_ATOMS: atom_id res chain seq x y z
N MET A 1 -8.75 -14.62 22.55
CA MET A 1 -8.01 -13.75 21.62
C MET A 1 -7.67 -14.58 20.40
N ALA A 2 -8.16 -14.23 19.20
CA ALA A 2 -7.72 -14.86 17.97
C ALA A 2 -6.20 -14.63 17.81
N ALA A 3 -5.48 -15.64 17.34
CA ALA A 3 -4.04 -15.52 17.11
C ALA A 3 -3.77 -14.37 16.11
N ARG A 4 -2.76 -13.56 16.41
CA ARG A 4 -2.32 -12.51 15.52
C ARG A 4 -1.66 -13.15 14.31
N MET A 5 -2.30 -13.08 13.14
CA MET A 5 -1.75 -13.56 11.88
C MET A 5 -1.14 -12.40 11.10
N ASN A 6 0.16 -12.46 10.83
CA ASN A 6 0.82 -11.50 9.94
C ASN A 6 0.56 -11.86 8.47
N LEU A 7 0.98 -11.01 7.53
CA LEU A 7 0.77 -11.27 6.11
C LEU A 7 1.49 -12.55 5.61
N PRO A 8 2.75 -12.85 6.00
CA PRO A 8 3.38 -14.14 5.68
C PRO A 8 2.54 -15.35 6.09
N ASP A 9 1.94 -15.34 7.29
CA ASP A 9 1.09 -16.44 7.77
C ASP A 9 -0.15 -16.60 6.89
N VAL A 10 -0.79 -15.50 6.50
CA VAL A 10 -1.96 -15.53 5.60
C VAL A 10 -1.57 -16.05 4.22
N ILE A 11 -0.42 -15.64 3.67
CA ILE A 11 0.10 -16.12 2.38
C ILE A 11 0.40 -17.63 2.45
N ALA A 12 0.94 -18.12 3.56
CA ALA A 12 1.20 -19.55 3.77
C ALA A 12 -0.09 -20.38 3.88
N ALA A 13 -1.17 -19.77 4.38
CA ALA A 13 -2.48 -20.41 4.53
C ALA A 13 -3.38 -20.31 3.29
N LEU A 14 -2.91 -19.70 2.18
CA LEU A 14 -3.68 -19.61 0.95
C LEU A 14 -4.02 -20.99 0.39
N SER A 15 -5.30 -21.24 0.12
CA SER A 15 -5.76 -22.45 -0.54
C SER A 15 -5.96 -22.20 -2.03
N HIS A 16 -5.58 -23.17 -2.84
CA HIS A 16 -5.61 -23.05 -4.31
C HIS A 16 -6.57 -24.06 -4.91
N SER A 17 -7.34 -23.63 -5.89
CA SER A 17 -8.13 -24.49 -6.77
C SER A 17 -7.89 -24.08 -8.22
N ASP A 18 -8.46 -24.84 -9.16
CA ASP A 18 -8.40 -24.53 -10.59
C ASP A 18 -9.10 -23.22 -10.96
N ILE A 19 -9.97 -22.71 -10.07
CA ILE A 19 -10.82 -21.55 -10.34
C ILE A 19 -10.30 -20.30 -9.64
N ALA A 20 -9.86 -20.42 -8.38
CA ALA A 20 -9.45 -19.27 -7.56
C ALA A 20 -8.50 -19.69 -6.44
N THR A 21 -7.78 -18.71 -5.91
CA THR A 21 -7.08 -18.80 -4.64
C THR A 21 -7.98 -18.22 -3.56
N THR A 22 -8.19 -18.94 -2.45
CA THR A 22 -8.99 -18.46 -1.33
C THR A 22 -8.11 -18.06 -0.15
N ALA A 23 -8.57 -17.05 0.57
CA ALA A 23 -7.95 -16.53 1.78
C ALA A 23 -9.03 -16.18 2.81
N VAL A 24 -8.65 -16.18 4.09
CA VAL A 24 -9.46 -15.59 5.15
C VAL A 24 -8.76 -14.31 5.61
N ILE A 25 -9.45 -13.18 5.53
CA ILE A 25 -8.95 -11.89 6.03
C ILE A 25 -9.09 -11.88 7.55
N PRO A 26 -8.00 -11.84 8.33
CA PRO A 26 -8.09 -11.79 9.77
C PRO A 26 -8.72 -10.45 10.24
N GLU A 27 -9.52 -10.49 11.28
CA GLU A 27 -10.13 -9.30 11.89
C GLU A 27 -9.08 -8.24 12.27
N SER A 28 -7.89 -8.67 12.65
CA SER A 28 -6.76 -7.79 12.99
C SER A 28 -6.24 -6.94 11.81
N TRP A 29 -6.56 -7.30 10.56
CA TRP A 29 -6.22 -6.54 9.36
C TRP A 29 -7.34 -5.60 8.89
N MET A 30 -8.40 -5.46 9.69
CA MET A 30 -9.53 -4.60 9.30
C MET A 30 -9.26 -3.12 9.54
N GLN A 31 -9.82 -2.31 8.64
CA GLN A 31 -9.96 -0.86 8.73
C GLN A 31 -11.46 -0.54 8.72
N GLY A 32 -12.06 -0.49 9.91
CA GLY A 32 -13.51 -0.45 10.03
C GLY A 32 -14.15 -1.76 9.56
N ARG A 33 -15.05 -1.69 8.59
CA ARG A 33 -15.78 -2.84 8.05
C ARG A 33 -15.12 -3.53 6.85
N THR A 34 -13.96 -3.05 6.41
CA THR A 34 -13.22 -3.60 5.27
C THR A 34 -11.78 -3.91 5.64
N SER A 35 -11.16 -4.80 4.90
CA SER A 35 -9.73 -5.04 4.95
C SER A 35 -8.93 -3.76 4.68
N TYR A 36 -7.79 -3.62 5.34
CA TYR A 36 -6.79 -2.61 5.00
C TYR A 36 -6.37 -2.75 3.53
N GLY A 37 -6.37 -1.62 2.80
CA GLY A 37 -6.17 -1.62 1.35
C GLY A 37 -4.80 -2.15 0.92
N GLY A 38 -3.73 -1.80 1.65
CA GLY A 38 -2.39 -2.34 1.41
C GLY A 38 -2.32 -3.87 1.57
N PHE A 39 -3.05 -4.45 2.54
CA PHE A 39 -3.13 -5.89 2.73
C PHE A 39 -3.82 -6.59 1.55
N SER A 40 -4.99 -6.09 1.14
CA SER A 40 -5.73 -6.65 0.00
C SER A 40 -4.95 -6.54 -1.29
N SER A 41 -4.27 -5.40 -1.51
CA SER A 41 -3.42 -5.17 -2.69
C SER A 41 -2.21 -6.11 -2.73
N ALA A 42 -1.58 -6.35 -1.57
CA ALA A 42 -0.48 -7.30 -1.42
C ALA A 42 -0.93 -8.73 -1.73
N LEU A 43 -2.10 -9.17 -1.22
CA LEU A 43 -2.66 -10.49 -1.55
C LEU A 43 -2.95 -10.65 -3.03
N ALA A 44 -3.53 -9.63 -3.68
CA ALA A 44 -3.78 -9.64 -5.12
C ALA A 44 -2.48 -9.77 -5.91
N LEU A 45 -1.40 -9.07 -5.50
CA LEU A 45 -0.09 -9.18 -6.13
C LEU A 45 0.52 -10.58 -5.97
N VAL A 46 0.44 -11.18 -4.78
CA VAL A 46 0.92 -12.55 -4.54
C VAL A 46 0.29 -13.54 -5.51
N VAL A 47 -1.03 -13.45 -5.72
CA VAL A 47 -1.73 -14.35 -6.65
C VAL A 47 -1.35 -14.03 -8.10
N ALA A 48 -1.19 -12.76 -8.45
CA ALA A 48 -0.73 -12.36 -9.79
C ALA A 48 0.69 -12.88 -10.10
N GLN A 49 1.62 -12.82 -9.14
CA GLN A 49 3.00 -13.33 -9.31
C GLN A 49 3.05 -14.84 -9.50
N ARG A 50 2.10 -15.59 -8.96
CA ARG A 50 2.04 -17.06 -9.10
C ARG A 50 1.64 -17.54 -10.50
N LEU A 51 1.13 -16.65 -11.37
CA LEU A 51 0.81 -17.02 -12.75
C LEU A 51 2.03 -17.48 -13.56
N ALA A 52 3.22 -16.96 -13.24
CA ALA A 52 4.44 -17.39 -13.89
C ALA A 52 5.66 -17.04 -13.01
N PRO A 53 6.58 -18.02 -12.77
CA PRO A 53 7.76 -17.82 -11.93
C PRO A 53 8.81 -16.89 -12.55
N ASP A 54 8.71 -16.61 -13.84
CA ASP A 54 9.63 -15.78 -14.62
C ASP A 54 9.10 -14.36 -14.89
N LEU A 55 8.09 -13.91 -14.12
CA LEU A 55 7.65 -12.52 -14.20
C LEU A 55 8.80 -11.59 -13.77
N PRO A 56 9.09 -10.53 -14.57
CA PRO A 56 10.02 -9.50 -14.12
C PRO A 56 9.47 -8.72 -12.92
N PRO A 57 10.26 -7.84 -12.30
CA PRO A 57 9.78 -7.03 -11.17
C PRO A 57 8.52 -6.23 -11.49
N LEU A 58 7.69 -6.01 -10.48
CA LEU A 58 6.54 -5.10 -10.58
C LEU A 58 7.03 -3.68 -10.90
N ARG A 59 6.40 -3.04 -11.89
CA ARG A 59 6.72 -1.67 -12.31
C ARG A 59 5.62 -0.69 -11.97
N SER A 60 4.36 -1.12 -12.08
CA SER A 60 3.21 -0.26 -11.81
C SER A 60 2.02 -1.10 -11.37
N ALA A 61 1.16 -0.53 -10.52
CA ALA A 61 -0.13 -1.09 -10.18
C ALA A 61 -1.21 -0.01 -10.23
N THR A 62 -2.36 -0.37 -10.82
CA THR A 62 -3.60 0.41 -10.72
C THR A 62 -4.60 -0.43 -9.94
N ILE A 63 -5.11 0.09 -8.84
CA ILE A 63 -5.96 -0.63 -7.89
C ILE A 63 -7.25 0.16 -7.70
N ASN A 64 -8.38 -0.52 -7.76
CA ASN A 64 -9.70 0.04 -7.46
C ASN A 64 -10.27 -0.69 -6.24
N PHE A 65 -10.63 0.07 -5.23
CA PHE A 65 -11.32 -0.40 -4.03
C PHE A 65 -12.83 -0.26 -4.27
N VAL A 66 -13.45 -1.35 -4.76
CA VAL A 66 -14.82 -1.35 -5.26
C VAL A 66 -15.84 -1.53 -4.15
N GLY A 67 -15.54 -2.41 -3.20
CA GLY A 67 -16.42 -2.71 -2.09
C GLY A 67 -15.70 -3.26 -0.86
N PRO A 68 -16.39 -3.42 0.27
CA PRO A 68 -15.78 -3.94 1.48
C PRO A 68 -15.38 -5.41 1.32
N LEU A 69 -14.19 -5.74 1.82
CA LEU A 69 -13.66 -7.12 1.90
C LEU A 69 -13.47 -7.50 3.37
N ALA A 70 -14.06 -8.63 3.77
CA ALA A 70 -13.93 -9.20 5.10
C ALA A 70 -14.14 -10.71 5.06
N GLY A 71 -13.64 -11.45 6.06
CA GLY A 71 -13.82 -12.89 6.16
C GLY A 71 -13.20 -13.65 5.00
N GLU A 72 -13.90 -14.65 4.48
CA GLU A 72 -13.44 -15.45 3.36
C GLU A 72 -13.55 -14.69 2.03
N VAL A 73 -12.49 -14.75 1.23
CA VAL A 73 -12.41 -14.10 -0.09
C VAL A 73 -11.83 -15.04 -1.13
N ALA A 74 -12.26 -14.87 -2.37
CA ALA A 74 -11.69 -15.53 -3.54
C ALA A 74 -10.86 -14.52 -4.35
N ILE A 75 -9.66 -14.93 -4.76
CA ILE A 75 -8.71 -14.11 -5.50
C ILE A 75 -8.43 -14.80 -6.83
N THR A 76 -8.63 -14.09 -7.92
CA THR A 76 -8.33 -14.56 -9.28
C THR A 76 -7.31 -13.64 -9.92
N ALA A 77 -6.49 -14.21 -10.81
CA ALA A 77 -5.57 -13.43 -11.64
C ALA A 77 -5.47 -14.04 -13.03
N ARG A 78 -5.24 -13.19 -14.04
CA ARG A 78 -5.05 -13.63 -15.43
C ARG A 78 -4.18 -12.66 -16.21
N PHE A 79 -3.44 -13.16 -17.18
CA PHE A 79 -2.75 -12.31 -18.13
C PHE A 79 -3.75 -11.53 -18.98
N LEU A 80 -3.58 -10.21 -19.05
CA LEU A 80 -4.17 -9.39 -20.10
C LEU A 80 -3.28 -9.39 -21.35
N ARG A 81 -1.97 -9.36 -21.10
CA ARG A 81 -0.95 -9.45 -22.15
C ARG A 81 0.34 -9.99 -21.54
N ARG A 82 1.01 -10.88 -22.27
CA ARG A 82 2.38 -11.29 -21.97
C ARG A 82 3.25 -10.95 -23.18
N GLY A 83 4.05 -9.90 -23.04
CA GLY A 83 5.00 -9.45 -24.07
C GLY A 83 6.43 -9.84 -23.72
N ARG A 84 7.37 -9.55 -24.62
CA ARG A 84 8.80 -9.86 -24.43
C ARG A 84 9.41 -9.07 -23.27
N ASN A 85 9.08 -7.78 -23.13
CA ASN A 85 9.70 -6.87 -22.14
C ASN A 85 8.75 -6.55 -20.98
N ALA A 86 7.44 -6.68 -21.18
CA ALA A 86 6.44 -6.33 -20.17
C ALA A 86 5.24 -7.25 -20.23
N SER A 87 4.64 -7.51 -19.05
CA SER A 87 3.43 -8.30 -18.88
C SER A 87 2.41 -7.53 -18.09
N TRP A 88 1.15 -7.60 -18.50
CA TRP A 88 0.00 -7.04 -17.78
C TRP A 88 -0.82 -8.17 -17.19
N VAL A 89 -1.08 -8.09 -15.89
CA VAL A 89 -1.89 -9.07 -15.15
C VAL A 89 -3.06 -8.34 -14.50
N ALA A 90 -4.28 -8.76 -14.79
CA ALA A 90 -5.45 -8.36 -14.02
C ALA A 90 -5.63 -9.31 -12.84
N ALA A 91 -5.98 -8.75 -11.68
CA ALA A 91 -6.39 -9.50 -10.50
C ALA A 91 -7.69 -8.95 -9.93
N GLU A 92 -8.48 -9.82 -9.30
CA GLU A 92 -9.74 -9.46 -8.65
C GLU A 92 -9.86 -10.20 -7.33
N ILE A 93 -10.37 -9.50 -6.31
CA ILE A 93 -10.76 -10.10 -5.02
C ILE A 93 -12.26 -9.94 -4.86
N THR A 94 -12.93 -11.06 -4.64
CA THR A 94 -14.37 -11.14 -4.41
C THR A 94 -14.64 -11.66 -3.01
N GLY A 95 -15.46 -10.96 -2.26
CA GLY A 95 -15.98 -11.37 -0.94
C GLY A 95 -17.47 -11.67 -0.99
N GLU A 96 -18.11 -11.83 0.16
CA GLU A 96 -19.55 -12.09 0.28
C GLU A 96 -20.42 -11.04 -0.44
N GLY A 97 -20.02 -9.77 -0.40
CA GLY A 97 -20.70 -8.64 -1.06
C GLY A 97 -20.41 -8.50 -2.56
N GLY A 98 -19.69 -9.42 -3.18
CA GLY A 98 -19.25 -9.33 -4.57
C GLY A 98 -17.82 -8.81 -4.70
N VAL A 99 -17.50 -8.16 -5.83
CA VAL A 99 -16.17 -7.62 -6.11
C VAL A 99 -15.82 -6.52 -5.12
N GLY A 100 -14.72 -6.70 -4.39
CA GLY A 100 -14.21 -5.71 -3.43
C GLY A 100 -12.95 -4.99 -3.90
N LEU A 101 -12.12 -5.65 -4.72
CA LEU A 101 -10.92 -5.05 -5.29
C LEU A 101 -10.71 -5.55 -6.73
N THR A 102 -10.33 -4.63 -7.62
CA THR A 102 -9.75 -4.99 -8.92
C THR A 102 -8.38 -4.33 -9.05
N ALA A 103 -7.44 -5.03 -9.68
CA ALA A 103 -6.10 -4.50 -9.92
C ALA A 103 -5.59 -4.84 -11.31
N THR A 104 -4.74 -3.96 -11.84
CA THR A 104 -3.88 -4.26 -12.99
C THR A 104 -2.43 -4.04 -12.58
N PHE A 105 -1.65 -5.10 -12.64
CA PHE A 105 -0.22 -5.10 -12.36
C PHE A 105 0.56 -5.11 -13.68
N VAL A 106 1.56 -4.25 -13.78
CA VAL A 106 2.49 -4.21 -14.92
C VAL A 106 3.87 -4.66 -14.42
N PHE A 107 4.33 -5.77 -14.93
CA PHE A 107 5.66 -6.32 -14.68
C PHE A 107 6.57 -5.97 -15.85
N MET A 108 7.74 -5.41 -15.58
CA MET A 108 8.68 -5.00 -16.63
C MET A 108 10.11 -5.04 -16.11
N GLY A 109 10.96 -5.76 -16.83
CA GLY A 109 12.40 -5.77 -16.59
C GLY A 109 13.09 -4.49 -17.09
N PRO A 110 14.38 -4.32 -16.75
CA PRO A 110 15.17 -3.20 -17.27
C PRO A 110 15.29 -3.29 -18.80
N VAL A 111 15.29 -2.13 -19.43
CA VAL A 111 15.53 -1.96 -20.87
C VAL A 111 16.65 -0.94 -21.02
N GLU A 112 17.56 -1.17 -21.98
CA GLU A 112 18.62 -0.21 -22.29
C GLU A 112 18.03 1.17 -22.62
N SER A 113 18.56 2.21 -21.99
CA SER A 113 18.13 3.59 -22.15
C SER A 113 19.31 4.53 -21.95
N THR A 114 19.35 5.61 -22.71
CA THR A 114 20.29 6.72 -22.52
C THR A 114 19.75 7.78 -21.56
N LEU A 115 18.48 7.63 -21.12
CA LEU A 115 17.85 8.57 -20.20
C LEU A 115 18.23 8.21 -18.77
N HIS A 116 18.66 9.23 -18.03
CA HIS A 116 18.92 9.16 -16.61
C HIS A 116 18.35 10.41 -15.92
N LEU A 117 17.28 10.24 -15.13
CA LEU A 117 16.66 11.30 -14.32
C LEU A 117 16.20 10.70 -13.00
N SER A 118 16.59 11.28 -11.90
CA SER A 118 16.10 10.97 -10.55
C SER A 118 15.93 12.30 -9.79
N ASP A 119 14.77 12.94 -9.99
CA ASP A 119 14.41 14.21 -9.35
C ASP A 119 13.13 14.01 -8.52
N ALA A 120 13.27 13.25 -7.43
CA ALA A 120 12.21 12.97 -6.48
C ALA A 120 12.76 13.03 -5.05
N PRO A 121 13.17 14.23 -4.58
CA PRO A 121 13.75 14.39 -3.26
C PRO A 121 12.74 14.09 -2.15
N PRO A 122 13.17 13.60 -0.98
CA PRO A 122 12.31 13.43 0.17
C PRO A 122 11.79 14.79 0.68
N PRO A 123 10.71 14.80 1.51
CA PRO A 123 10.14 16.03 2.06
C PRO A 123 11.16 16.88 2.79
N ALA A 124 11.13 18.20 2.60
CA ALA A 124 12.05 19.10 3.30
C ALA A 124 11.93 18.99 4.83
N GLY A 125 13.05 18.96 5.52
CA GLY A 125 13.11 18.88 6.98
C GLY A 125 12.80 17.51 7.55
N TRP A 126 12.82 16.45 6.75
CA TRP A 126 12.73 15.09 7.29
C TRP A 126 13.92 14.74 8.18
N VAL A 127 13.69 13.93 9.19
CA VAL A 127 14.73 13.42 10.10
C VAL A 127 14.87 11.92 9.99
N PRO A 128 16.04 11.32 10.21
CA PRO A 128 16.24 9.87 10.19
C PRO A 128 15.29 9.14 11.15
N PRO A 129 14.92 7.87 10.87
CA PRO A 129 13.97 7.14 11.70
C PRO A 129 14.42 7.01 13.16
N GLY A 130 15.74 6.98 13.44
CA GLY A 130 16.28 6.93 14.81
C GLY A 130 15.96 8.17 15.63
N ASP A 131 15.91 9.34 14.99
CA ASP A 131 15.66 10.65 15.62
C ASP A 131 14.18 11.07 15.57
N ALA A 132 13.37 10.34 14.80
CA ALA A 132 11.97 10.65 14.57
C ALA A 132 11.11 10.30 15.77
N VAL A 133 10.13 11.17 16.11
CA VAL A 133 9.23 10.99 17.25
C VAL A 133 8.26 9.82 16.98
N PRO A 134 8.18 8.82 17.87
CA PRO A 134 7.23 7.73 17.74
C PRO A 134 5.78 8.20 17.73
N PHE A 135 4.94 7.47 16.98
CA PHE A 135 3.51 7.73 16.98
C PHE A 135 2.90 7.31 18.35
N PRO A 136 1.99 8.11 18.94
CA PRO A 136 1.35 7.75 20.21
C PRO A 136 0.57 6.44 20.10
N THR A 137 0.72 5.57 21.07
CA THR A 137 0.03 4.26 21.13
C THR A 137 -1.24 4.28 21.97
N ASP A 138 -1.50 5.36 22.69
CA ASP A 138 -2.65 5.58 23.57
C ASP A 138 -3.91 6.06 22.85
N ARG A 139 -3.82 6.29 21.53
CA ARG A 139 -4.94 6.73 20.72
C ARG A 139 -5.62 5.56 19.99
N PRO A 140 -6.98 5.56 19.93
CA PRO A 140 -7.69 4.60 19.11
C PRO A 140 -7.16 4.62 17.68
N SER A 141 -6.89 3.44 17.14
CA SER A 141 -6.36 3.26 15.77
C SER A 141 -6.98 2.02 15.15
N PRO A 142 -7.15 1.97 13.82
CA PRO A 142 -7.62 0.78 13.13
C PRO A 142 -6.76 -0.46 13.44
N GLY A 143 -7.37 -1.64 13.42
CA GLY A 143 -6.72 -2.90 13.80
C GLY A 143 -5.41 -3.17 13.08
N PHE A 144 -5.36 -2.92 11.76
CA PHE A 144 -4.17 -3.18 10.94
C PHE A 144 -2.92 -2.41 11.40
N THR A 145 -3.10 -1.27 12.08
CA THR A 145 -1.95 -0.43 12.49
C THR A 145 -1.03 -1.09 13.51
N GLN A 146 -1.49 -2.15 14.18
CA GLN A 146 -0.68 -2.96 15.10
C GLN A 146 0.48 -3.70 14.40
N TYR A 147 0.40 -3.88 13.08
CA TYR A 147 1.42 -4.55 12.30
C TYR A 147 2.54 -3.62 11.86
N PHE A 148 2.44 -2.33 12.17
CA PHE A 148 3.43 -1.32 11.80
C PHE A 148 3.99 -0.59 13.00
N GLU A 149 5.27 -0.26 12.94
CA GLU A 149 5.83 0.85 13.71
C GLU A 149 5.71 2.13 12.89
N ARG A 150 5.38 3.23 13.57
CA ARG A 150 5.16 4.52 12.92
C ARG A 150 5.86 5.63 13.70
N ARG A 151 6.49 6.57 12.97
CA ARG A 151 7.13 7.75 13.55
C ARG A 151 6.84 8.97 12.66
N PHE A 152 6.80 10.14 13.24
CA PHE A 152 6.66 11.40 12.49
C PHE A 152 8.00 11.74 11.83
N ALA A 153 8.06 11.74 10.50
CA ALA A 153 9.30 11.98 9.76
C ALA A 153 9.65 13.46 9.67
N THR A 154 8.68 14.35 9.82
CA THR A 154 8.90 15.80 9.85
C THR A 154 8.39 16.39 11.17
N PRO A 155 9.02 17.50 11.66
CA PRO A 155 8.54 18.19 12.84
C PRO A 155 7.07 18.62 12.69
N ARG A 156 6.29 18.42 13.74
CA ARG A 156 4.89 18.88 13.79
C ARG A 156 4.89 20.39 14.03
N THR A 157 4.66 21.17 13.00
CA THR A 157 4.40 22.61 13.11
C THR A 157 2.94 22.83 13.52
N GLY A 158 2.62 23.99 14.14
CA GLY A 158 1.25 24.36 14.47
C GLY A 158 0.35 24.54 13.23
N ASP A 159 0.95 24.72 12.07
CA ASP A 159 0.21 24.91 10.81
C ASP A 159 -0.38 23.59 10.33
N LYS A 160 -1.68 23.59 10.10
CA LYS A 160 -2.37 22.47 9.48
C LYS A 160 -2.13 22.49 7.97
N ARG A 161 -1.43 21.46 7.49
CA ARG A 161 -1.22 21.24 6.05
C ARG A 161 -1.92 19.96 5.65
N ALA A 162 -2.39 19.90 4.41
CA ALA A 162 -2.97 18.69 3.82
C ALA A 162 -1.88 17.69 3.44
N GLU A 163 -0.96 17.43 4.34
CA GLU A 163 0.22 16.59 4.11
C GLU A 163 0.61 15.80 5.36
N LEU A 164 0.97 14.55 5.16
CA LEU A 164 1.51 13.65 6.17
C LEU A 164 2.84 13.06 5.68
N ASN A 165 3.83 13.05 6.56
CA ASN A 165 5.15 12.49 6.32
C ASN A 165 5.51 11.58 7.49
N TRP A 166 5.41 10.26 7.30
CA TRP A 166 5.67 9.31 8.36
C TRP A 166 6.70 8.27 7.94
N TRP A 167 7.53 7.89 8.89
CA TRP A 167 8.26 6.65 8.84
C TRP A 167 7.32 5.50 9.20
N VAL A 168 7.33 4.46 8.40
CA VAL A 168 6.57 3.23 8.61
C VAL A 168 7.49 2.04 8.45
N ARG A 169 7.40 1.09 9.38
CA ARG A 169 8.12 -0.17 9.33
C ARG A 169 7.17 -1.33 9.63
N PRO A 170 7.04 -2.34 8.78
CA PRO A 170 6.30 -3.55 9.12
C PRO A 170 7.03 -4.29 10.24
N ARG A 171 6.28 -4.84 11.21
CA ARG A 171 6.86 -5.57 12.35
C ARG A 171 7.31 -6.97 11.98
N ASP A 172 6.61 -7.61 11.06
CA ASP A 172 6.83 -8.98 10.63
C ASP A 172 6.71 -9.07 9.11
N ALA A 173 7.79 -8.77 8.40
CA ALA A 173 7.88 -8.86 6.94
C ALA A 173 8.87 -9.95 6.47
N ALA A 174 9.40 -10.75 7.41
CA ALA A 174 10.40 -11.75 7.09
C ALA A 174 9.89 -12.75 6.04
N GLY A 175 10.64 -12.88 4.94
CA GLY A 175 10.30 -13.79 3.84
C GLY A 175 9.27 -13.27 2.84
N LEU A 176 8.78 -12.03 3.00
CA LEU A 176 7.96 -11.41 1.96
C LEU A 176 8.79 -11.07 0.72
N ASP A 177 8.19 -11.21 -0.44
CA ASP A 177 8.70 -10.60 -1.68
C ASP A 177 8.75 -9.07 -1.49
N PRO A 178 9.84 -8.38 -1.88
CA PRO A 178 9.98 -6.94 -1.65
C PRO A 178 8.87 -6.08 -2.28
N MET A 179 8.28 -6.51 -3.41
CA MET A 179 7.18 -5.79 -4.05
C MET A 179 5.86 -5.99 -3.30
N VAL A 180 5.66 -7.18 -2.71
CA VAL A 180 4.52 -7.47 -1.84
C VAL A 180 4.59 -6.64 -0.56
N GLU A 181 5.77 -6.57 0.08
CA GLU A 181 6.01 -5.70 1.23
C GLU A 181 5.75 -4.24 0.87
N MET A 182 6.22 -3.79 -0.30
CA MET A 182 6.04 -2.41 -0.75
C MET A 182 4.56 -2.05 -0.89
N LEU A 183 3.72 -2.89 -1.52
CA LEU A 183 2.29 -2.62 -1.60
C LEU A 183 1.61 -2.65 -0.22
N LEU A 184 2.06 -3.55 0.67
CA LEU A 184 1.57 -3.60 2.04
C LEU A 184 1.82 -2.29 2.79
N VAL A 185 3.03 -1.73 2.67
CA VAL A 185 3.46 -0.52 3.41
C VAL A 185 2.90 0.75 2.76
N ALA A 186 2.83 0.80 1.44
CA ALA A 186 2.56 2.02 0.69
C ALA A 186 1.22 2.69 1.01
N ASP A 187 0.22 1.94 1.46
CA ASP A 187 -1.10 2.44 1.85
C ASP A 187 -1.23 2.74 3.36
N ALA A 188 -0.12 2.72 4.13
CA ALA A 188 -0.17 2.79 5.61
C ALA A 188 -0.48 4.18 6.18
N LEU A 189 -0.41 5.25 5.38
CA LEU A 189 -0.80 6.58 5.81
C LEU A 189 -2.31 6.78 5.71
N PRO A 190 -2.90 7.53 6.65
CA PRO A 190 -4.22 8.08 6.41
C PRO A 190 -4.17 9.14 5.31
N PRO A 191 -5.34 9.56 4.77
CA PRO A 191 -5.39 10.60 3.74
C PRO A 191 -4.67 11.89 4.13
N GLY A 192 -3.93 12.47 3.19
CA GLY A 192 -3.21 13.74 3.39
C GLY A 192 -4.11 14.90 3.82
N VAL A 193 -5.39 14.86 3.50
CA VAL A 193 -6.39 15.86 3.93
C VAL A 193 -6.74 15.76 5.43
N MET A 194 -6.46 14.63 6.09
CA MET A 194 -6.89 14.38 7.48
C MET A 194 -6.50 15.47 8.48
N PRO A 195 -5.31 16.12 8.41
CA PRO A 195 -4.98 17.22 9.34
C PRO A 195 -5.90 18.43 9.24
N LEU A 196 -6.59 18.63 8.10
CA LEU A 196 -7.53 19.73 7.90
C LEU A 196 -8.94 19.41 8.41
N MET A 197 -9.24 18.13 8.66
CA MET A 197 -10.55 17.71 9.14
C MET A 197 -10.77 18.20 10.57
N GLY A 198 -11.97 18.72 10.86
CA GLY A 198 -12.33 19.25 12.17
C GLY A 198 -12.56 18.20 13.25
N GLY A 199 -12.60 16.92 12.86
CA GLY A 199 -12.83 15.76 13.72
C GLY A 199 -12.63 14.45 12.98
N TRP A 200 -12.95 13.35 13.62
CA TRP A 200 -12.93 12.05 12.96
C TRP A 200 -14.12 11.92 11.99
N SER A 201 -13.84 11.52 10.78
CA SER A 201 -14.84 11.17 9.76
C SER A 201 -14.38 9.92 9.01
N PRO A 202 -15.31 9.07 8.56
CA PRO A 202 -14.96 7.94 7.72
C PRO A 202 -14.33 8.42 6.41
N VAL A 203 -13.33 7.69 5.97
CA VAL A 203 -12.66 7.90 4.67
C VAL A 203 -12.51 6.56 3.96
N SER A 204 -12.53 6.58 2.63
CA SER A 204 -12.37 5.37 1.82
C SER A 204 -11.57 5.70 0.57
N SER A 205 -10.45 5.01 0.35
CA SER A 205 -9.76 5.04 -0.93
C SER A 205 -10.68 4.45 -2.00
N MET A 206 -10.77 5.11 -3.15
CA MET A 206 -11.55 4.65 -4.31
C MET A 206 -10.61 4.03 -5.36
N THR A 207 -9.57 4.77 -5.73
CA THR A 207 -8.57 4.33 -6.71
C THR A 207 -7.17 4.65 -6.23
N TRP A 208 -6.22 3.80 -6.58
CA TRP A 208 -4.82 3.99 -6.27
C TRP A 208 -3.94 3.59 -7.46
N LEU A 209 -3.09 4.52 -7.90
CA LEU A 209 -2.01 4.28 -8.86
C LEU A 209 -0.69 4.35 -8.12
N ILE A 210 0.19 3.36 -8.32
CA ILE A 210 1.55 3.37 -7.80
C ILE A 210 2.53 2.93 -8.89
N ASN A 211 3.63 3.68 -9.06
CA ASN A 211 4.76 3.36 -9.91
C ASN A 211 5.97 3.05 -9.04
N LEU A 212 6.59 1.89 -9.26
CA LEU A 212 7.83 1.49 -8.60
C LEU A 212 9.01 2.09 -9.38
N LEU A 213 9.81 2.91 -8.71
CA LEU A 213 10.95 3.62 -9.32
C LEU A 213 12.22 2.75 -9.32
N THR A 214 12.21 1.67 -8.54
CA THR A 214 13.30 0.69 -8.47
C THR A 214 12.76 -0.74 -8.68
N PRO A 215 13.55 -1.63 -9.34
CA PRO A 215 13.17 -3.03 -9.49
C PRO A 215 13.39 -3.86 -8.20
N ALA A 216 14.10 -3.32 -7.21
CA ALA A 216 14.43 -4.00 -5.97
C ALA A 216 14.31 -2.99 -4.81
N PRO A 217 13.12 -2.75 -4.25
CA PRO A 217 12.96 -1.88 -3.10
C PRO A 217 13.65 -2.47 -1.88
N ILE A 218 14.64 -1.77 -1.35
CA ILE A 218 15.40 -2.14 -0.16
C ILE A 218 15.48 -0.92 0.75
N SER A 219 15.28 -1.14 2.04
CA SER A 219 15.46 -0.10 3.04
C SER A 219 16.25 -0.62 4.24
N ARG A 220 17.12 0.21 4.79
CA ARG A 220 17.86 -0.08 6.00
C ARG A 220 16.90 -0.23 7.18
N ASP A 221 17.06 -1.32 7.93
CA ASP A 221 16.24 -1.64 9.11
C ASP A 221 14.72 -1.69 8.83
N GLY A 222 14.32 -1.84 7.56
CA GLY A 222 12.92 -1.96 7.14
C GLY A 222 12.10 -0.67 7.26
N TRP A 223 12.72 0.52 7.44
CA TRP A 223 12.02 1.79 7.53
C TRP A 223 11.75 2.41 6.16
N TRP A 224 10.52 2.80 5.93
CA TRP A 224 10.06 3.48 4.72
C TRP A 224 9.53 4.87 5.07
N LEU A 225 10.00 5.90 4.38
CA LEU A 225 9.44 7.25 4.48
C LEU A 225 8.28 7.38 3.50
N LEU A 226 7.09 7.59 4.03
CA LEU A 226 5.87 7.76 3.25
C LEU A 226 5.40 9.21 3.30
N ARG A 227 4.97 9.72 2.16
CA ARG A 227 4.28 11.01 2.02
C ARG A 227 2.91 10.81 1.40
N ALA A 228 1.90 11.47 1.97
CA ALA A 228 0.58 11.65 1.39
C ALA A 228 0.25 13.14 1.43
N ALA A 229 0.04 13.78 0.27
CA ALA A 229 -0.23 15.21 0.15
C ALA A 229 -1.48 15.44 -0.69
N ALA A 230 -2.56 15.94 -0.07
CA ALA A 230 -3.78 16.27 -0.79
C ALA A 230 -3.64 17.62 -1.49
N SER A 231 -3.90 17.63 -2.79
CA SER A 231 -3.93 18.80 -3.64
C SER A 231 -5.36 19.35 -3.84
N TYR A 232 -6.36 18.53 -3.52
CA TYR A 232 -7.79 18.87 -3.65
C TYR A 232 -8.61 18.12 -2.61
N ALA A 233 -9.59 18.81 -2.01
CA ALA A 233 -10.62 18.21 -1.16
C ALA A 233 -11.87 19.08 -1.15
N GLU A 234 -12.94 18.63 -1.79
CA GLU A 234 -14.23 19.31 -1.86
C GLU A 234 -15.34 18.31 -2.21
N ASN A 235 -16.57 18.59 -1.82
CA ASN A 235 -17.76 17.80 -2.15
C ASN A 235 -17.63 16.30 -1.81
N GLY A 236 -16.97 15.98 -0.70
CA GLY A 236 -16.78 14.59 -0.27
C GLY A 236 -15.72 13.82 -1.06
N CYS A 237 -14.90 14.49 -1.87
CA CYS A 237 -13.83 13.87 -2.64
C CYS A 237 -12.49 14.55 -2.35
N SER A 238 -11.42 13.76 -2.25
CA SER A 238 -10.05 14.26 -2.13
C SER A 238 -9.14 13.57 -3.15
N SER A 239 -8.19 14.32 -3.70
CA SER A 239 -7.11 13.81 -4.54
C SER A 239 -5.77 14.08 -3.87
N GLN A 240 -4.91 13.07 -3.81
CA GLN A 240 -3.61 13.20 -3.17
C GLN A 240 -2.50 12.55 -4.00
N ASP A 241 -1.32 13.16 -3.92
CA ASP A 241 -0.06 12.56 -4.35
C ASP A 241 0.52 11.72 -3.22
N MET A 242 1.16 10.61 -3.61
CA MET A 242 1.83 9.69 -2.70
C MET A 242 3.26 9.44 -3.18
N ALA A 243 4.21 9.40 -2.25
CA ALA A 243 5.59 9.08 -2.57
C ALA A 243 6.25 8.32 -1.41
N ILE A 244 7.23 7.48 -1.75
CA ILE A 244 7.94 6.62 -0.80
C ILE A 244 9.43 6.71 -1.08
N TRP A 245 10.20 6.83 0.00
CA TRP A 245 11.66 6.76 0.01
C TRP A 245 12.13 5.69 0.99
N ASN A 246 13.32 5.16 0.77
CA ASN A 246 13.98 4.31 1.74
C ASN A 246 14.60 5.12 2.90
N ALA A 247 15.25 4.45 3.85
CA ALA A 247 15.87 5.09 5.01
C ALA A 247 17.04 6.02 4.68
N ASP A 248 17.56 5.96 3.46
CA ASP A 248 18.66 6.78 2.97
C ASP A 248 18.15 7.97 2.10
N GLY A 249 16.82 8.10 1.93
CA GLY A 249 16.18 9.15 1.15
C GLY A 249 16.16 8.89 -0.36
N GLU A 250 16.45 7.66 -0.80
CA GLU A 250 16.35 7.29 -2.20
C GLU A 250 14.88 7.03 -2.59
N PRO A 251 14.40 7.54 -3.74
CA PRO A 251 13.01 7.38 -4.15
C PRO A 251 12.70 5.94 -4.56
N ILE A 252 11.65 5.38 -4.01
CA ILE A 252 11.24 3.98 -4.21
C ILE A 252 9.95 3.87 -5.01
N ALA A 253 8.96 4.70 -4.70
CA ALA A 253 7.69 4.69 -5.39
C ALA A 253 7.04 6.07 -5.44
N ALA A 254 6.21 6.31 -6.45
CA ALA A 254 5.38 7.49 -6.59
C ALA A 254 3.99 7.09 -7.12
N GLY A 255 2.96 7.82 -6.72
CA GLY A 255 1.60 7.51 -7.12
C GLY A 255 0.59 8.53 -6.68
N MET A 256 -0.69 8.18 -6.83
CA MET A 256 -1.80 9.03 -6.42
C MET A 256 -3.01 8.20 -6.00
N GLN A 257 -3.84 8.79 -5.14
CA GLN A 257 -5.12 8.20 -4.73
C GLN A 257 -6.26 9.20 -4.88
N SER A 258 -7.43 8.68 -5.26
CA SER A 258 -8.72 9.34 -5.09
C SER A 258 -9.42 8.76 -3.87
N ILE A 259 -9.95 9.63 -3.00
CA ILE A 259 -10.46 9.26 -1.69
C ILE A 259 -11.84 9.89 -1.49
N ALA A 260 -12.80 9.08 -1.03
CA ALA A 260 -14.07 9.58 -0.52
C ALA A 260 -13.90 10.00 0.95
N VAL A 261 -14.43 11.17 1.30
CA VAL A 261 -14.42 11.74 2.65
C VAL A 261 -15.87 11.97 3.06
N PHE A 262 -16.30 11.28 4.11
CA PHE A 262 -17.66 11.31 4.61
C PHE A 262 -17.72 12.14 5.90
N GLY A 263 -18.14 13.40 5.80
CA GLY A 263 -18.20 14.26 6.99
C GLY A 263 -18.66 15.66 6.68
#